data_702467fbccffaf8ac9cf0329623ea942
#
_entry.id   702467fbccffaf8ac9cf0329623ea942
#
_cell.length_a   1.000
_cell.length_b   1.000
_cell.length_c   1.000
_cell.angle_alpha   90.00
_cell.angle_beta   90.00
_cell.angle_gamma   90.00
#
_symmetry.space_group_name_H-M   'P 1'
#
loop_
_entity.id
_entity.type
_entity.pdbx_description
1 polymer ?
#
loop_
_entity_poly.entity_id
_entity_poly.type
_entity_poly.pdbx_seq_one_letter_code
_entity_poly.pdbx_strand_id
1 'polypeptide(L)'
;MSRKVVVIGFDSISLSVLQEFVRRGALPTVAKLMEQGCVTQTWPCFPMETGTNWACLATGASPWVTGCNMHVHLPGMPLDQQVYGFQGDLCKAE
;
A
#
# COMPACT_ATOMS: atom_id res chain seq x y z
N MET A 1 -14.95 -16.06 22.04
CA MET A 1 -14.73 -14.61 21.77
C MET A 1 -14.35 -14.45 20.30
N SER A 2 -15.03 -13.61 19.58
CA SER A 2 -14.60 -13.25 18.22
C SER A 2 -13.42 -12.28 18.31
N ARG A 3 -12.30 -12.62 17.68
CA ARG A 3 -11.17 -11.69 17.54
C ARG A 3 -11.53 -10.64 16.49
N LYS A 4 -11.36 -9.37 16.85
CA LYS A 4 -11.54 -8.26 15.90
C LYS A 4 -10.18 -7.90 15.30
N VAL A 5 -10.14 -7.74 14.01
CA VAL A 5 -8.94 -7.29 13.27
C VAL A 5 -9.26 -5.94 12.64
N VAL A 6 -8.38 -4.99 12.84
CA VAL A 6 -8.46 -3.67 12.20
C VAL A 6 -7.16 -3.46 11.41
N VAL A 7 -7.29 -3.11 10.16
CA VAL A 7 -6.16 -2.76 9.29
C VAL A 7 -6.26 -1.27 8.97
N ILE A 8 -5.19 -0.54 9.23
CA ILE A 8 -5.10 0.89 8.95
C ILE A 8 -3.90 1.10 8.03
N GLY A 9 -4.17 1.51 6.80
CA GLY A 9 -3.15 1.79 5.81
C GLY A 9 -2.91 3.29 5.66
N PHE A 10 -1.64 3.69 5.60
CA PHE A 10 -1.24 5.06 5.30
C PHE A 10 -0.35 5.04 4.05
N ASP A 11 -0.68 5.89 3.11
CA ASP A 11 0.15 6.09 1.94
C ASP A 11 1.37 6.96 2.25
N SER A 12 2.49 6.69 1.59
CA SER A 12 3.70 7.53 1.63
C SER A 12 4.35 7.72 3.01
N ILE A 13 4.07 6.88 3.99
CA ILE A 13 4.73 6.93 5.30
C ILE A 13 5.86 5.92 5.36
N SER A 14 7.10 6.40 5.51
CA SER A 14 8.24 5.56 5.84
C SER A 14 8.37 5.35 7.34
N LEU A 15 8.95 4.20 7.74
CA LEU A 15 9.18 3.88 9.14
C LEU A 15 10.05 4.93 9.85
N SER A 16 11.06 5.45 9.16
CA SER A 16 11.96 6.49 9.72
C SER A 16 11.22 7.80 10.03
N VAL A 17 10.32 8.22 9.15
CA VAL A 17 9.49 9.42 9.38
C VAL A 17 8.55 9.18 10.56
N LEU A 18 7.90 8.02 10.61
CA LEU A 18 7.00 7.66 11.70
C LEU A 18 7.73 7.66 13.05
N GLN A 19 8.90 7.05 13.12
CA GLN A 19 9.74 7.01 14.33
C GLN A 19 10.16 8.41 14.78
N GLU A 20 10.48 9.32 13.87
CA GLU A 20 10.83 10.69 14.21
C GLU A 20 9.65 11.46 14.80
N PHE A 21 8.44 11.32 14.27
CA PHE A 21 7.24 11.92 14.86
C PHE A 21 6.88 11.34 16.22
N VAL A 22 7.10 10.04 16.41
CA VAL A 22 6.95 9.37 17.71
C VAL A 22 7.96 9.94 18.71
N ARG A 23 9.23 10.06 18.33
CA ARG A 23 10.30 10.63 19.17
C ARG A 23 10.02 12.07 19.60
N ARG A 24 9.38 12.85 18.72
CA ARG A 24 8.94 14.24 19.02
C ARG A 24 7.67 14.31 19.88
N GLY A 25 7.07 13.18 20.22
CA GLY A 25 5.82 13.14 20.98
C GLY A 25 4.57 13.56 20.18
N ALA A 26 4.69 13.72 18.87
CA ALA A 26 3.57 14.13 18.01
C ALA A 26 2.54 13.01 17.77
N LEU A 27 2.91 11.74 17.98
CA LEU A 27 2.08 10.57 17.73
C LEU A 27 1.99 9.66 18.97
N PRO A 28 1.37 10.09 20.07
CA PRO A 28 1.36 9.33 21.32
C PRO A 28 0.64 7.97 21.20
N THR A 29 -0.41 7.90 20.41
CA THR A 29 -1.14 6.63 20.18
C THR A 29 -0.30 5.65 19.39
N VAL A 30 0.42 6.10 18.38
CA VAL A 30 1.32 5.26 17.59
C VAL A 30 2.49 4.78 18.45
N ALA A 31 3.07 5.65 19.28
CA ALA A 31 4.11 5.29 20.24
C ALA A 31 3.65 4.13 21.12
N LYS A 32 2.47 4.24 21.71
CA LYS A 32 1.88 3.20 22.55
C LYS A 32 1.65 1.87 21.80
N LEU A 33 1.18 1.94 20.56
CA LEU A 33 1.01 0.74 19.72
C LEU A 33 2.36 0.08 19.39
N MET A 34 3.39 0.88 19.12
CA MET A 34 4.75 0.37 18.87
C MET A 34 5.37 -0.29 20.10
N GLU A 35 5.08 0.21 21.30
CA GLU A 35 5.54 -0.38 22.56
C GLU A 35 4.83 -1.69 22.89
N GLN A 36 3.56 -1.81 22.56
CA GLN A 36 2.71 -2.95 22.89
C GLN A 36 2.65 -4.03 21.82
N GLY A 37 3.09 -3.70 20.62
CA GLY A 37 3.02 -4.56 19.45
C GLY A 37 4.38 -4.93 18.89
N CYS A 38 4.37 -5.38 17.64
CA CYS A 38 5.57 -5.67 16.88
C CYS A 38 5.73 -4.65 15.76
N VAL A 39 6.92 -4.08 15.63
CA VAL A 39 7.26 -3.13 14.56
C VAL A 39 8.24 -3.80 13.61
N THR A 40 7.91 -3.80 12.34
CA THR A 40 8.78 -4.34 11.31
C THR A 40 8.81 -3.44 10.08
N GLN A 41 9.91 -3.50 9.35
CA GLN A 41 10.03 -2.85 8.05
C GLN A 41 9.66 -3.83 6.96
N THR A 42 8.87 -3.38 6.00
CA THR A 42 8.51 -4.14 4.80
C THR A 42 9.13 -3.51 3.57
N TRP A 43 9.38 -4.34 2.56
CA TRP A 43 9.81 -3.87 1.25
C TRP A 43 8.59 -3.72 0.34
N PRO A 44 8.52 -2.66 -0.46
CA PRO A 44 7.44 -2.50 -1.43
C PRO A 44 7.56 -3.55 -2.54
N CYS A 45 6.44 -3.80 -3.21
CA CYS A 45 6.45 -4.57 -4.45
C CYS A 45 7.13 -3.77 -5.57
N PHE A 46 7.66 -4.46 -6.55
CA PHE A 46 8.18 -3.83 -7.76
C PHE A 46 7.14 -3.92 -8.89
N PRO A 47 6.85 -2.82 -9.59
CA PRO A 47 7.37 -1.46 -9.43
C PRO A 47 6.87 -0.79 -8.13
N MET A 48 7.72 0.04 -7.53
CA MET A 48 7.43 0.72 -6.26
C MET A 48 6.49 1.91 -6.49
N GLU A 49 5.23 1.60 -6.62
CA GLU A 49 4.20 2.57 -6.99
C GLU A 49 2.93 2.30 -6.15
N THR A 50 2.19 3.35 -5.86
CA THR A 50 1.03 3.34 -4.96
C THR A 50 0.01 2.28 -5.35
N GLY A 51 -0.48 2.31 -6.58
CA GLY A 51 -1.53 1.41 -7.05
C GLY A 51 -1.11 -0.05 -7.02
N THR A 52 0.12 -0.35 -7.45
CA THR A 52 0.70 -1.70 -7.39
C THR A 52 0.75 -2.22 -5.96
N ASN A 53 1.25 -1.41 -5.03
CA ASN A 53 1.40 -1.81 -3.63
C ASN A 53 0.05 -1.99 -2.93
N TRP A 54 -0.91 -1.11 -3.18
CA TRP A 54 -2.26 -1.26 -2.63
C TRP A 54 -2.97 -2.49 -3.17
N ALA A 55 -2.83 -2.80 -4.47
CA ALA A 55 -3.38 -4.03 -5.05
C ALA A 55 -2.77 -5.28 -4.42
N CYS A 56 -1.45 -5.31 -4.23
CA CYS A 56 -0.78 -6.43 -3.57
C CYS A 56 -1.20 -6.58 -2.11
N LEU A 57 -1.36 -5.47 -1.38
CA LEU A 57 -1.83 -5.49 0.00
C LEU A 57 -3.27 -6.05 0.11
N ALA A 58 -4.15 -5.61 -0.79
CA ALA A 58 -5.56 -6.02 -0.77
C ALA A 58 -5.78 -7.49 -1.18
N THR A 59 -4.99 -7.98 -2.12
CA THR A 59 -5.16 -9.32 -2.70
C THR A 59 -4.24 -10.38 -2.12
N GLY A 60 -3.12 -9.97 -1.50
CA GLY A 60 -2.06 -10.88 -1.11
C GLY A 60 -1.26 -11.45 -2.29
N ALA A 61 -1.51 -10.99 -3.51
CA ALA A 61 -0.91 -11.48 -4.73
C ALA A 61 0.18 -10.54 -5.26
N SER A 62 1.15 -11.10 -5.98
CA SER A 62 2.22 -10.30 -6.59
C SER A 62 1.71 -9.47 -7.77
N PRO A 63 2.43 -8.41 -8.18
CA PRO A 63 2.06 -7.59 -9.33
C PRO A 63 1.92 -8.38 -10.64
N TRP A 64 2.66 -9.45 -10.78
CA TRP A 64 2.58 -10.36 -11.94
C TRP A 64 1.24 -11.10 -12.01
N VAL A 65 0.65 -11.38 -10.87
CA VAL A 65 -0.65 -12.05 -10.76
C VAL A 65 -1.78 -11.02 -10.86
N THR A 66 -1.68 -9.90 -10.12
CA THR A 66 -2.72 -8.88 -10.14
C THR A 66 -2.82 -8.17 -11.49
N GLY A 67 -1.70 -8.05 -12.21
CA GLY A 67 -1.61 -7.21 -13.40
C GLY A 67 -1.72 -5.71 -13.10
N CYS A 68 -1.84 -5.34 -11.83
CA CYS A 68 -1.96 -3.96 -11.38
C CYS A 68 -0.59 -3.31 -11.34
N ASN A 69 -0.24 -2.64 -12.41
CA ASN A 69 0.93 -1.79 -12.51
C ASN A 69 0.49 -0.32 -12.51
N MET A 70 1.46 0.56 -12.58
CA MET A 70 1.30 2.02 -12.70
C MET A 70 0.17 2.44 -13.65
N HIS A 71 0.21 3.67 -14.08
CA HIS A 71 -0.62 4.17 -15.18
C HIS A 71 -0.42 3.31 -16.42
N VAL A 72 -1.49 2.82 -16.95
CA VAL A 72 -1.51 1.94 -18.13
C VAL A 72 -2.06 2.71 -19.32
N HIS A 73 -1.42 2.56 -20.44
CA HIS A 73 -1.89 3.04 -21.73
C HIS A 73 -2.57 1.87 -22.46
N LEU A 74 -3.86 1.95 -22.63
CA LEU A 74 -4.60 0.89 -23.33
C LEU A 74 -4.52 1.08 -24.86
N PRO A 75 -4.53 0.00 -25.63
CA PRO A 75 -4.57 0.08 -27.09
C PRO A 75 -5.72 0.97 -27.58
N GLY A 76 -5.42 1.92 -28.44
CA GLY A 76 -6.41 2.83 -28.99
C GLY A 76 -6.70 4.09 -28.17
N MET A 77 -6.09 4.23 -26.98
CA MET A 77 -6.18 5.47 -26.21
C MET A 77 -5.30 6.56 -26.79
N PRO A 78 -5.72 7.84 -26.73
CA PRO A 78 -4.84 8.98 -27.01
C PRO A 78 -3.62 8.98 -26.08
N LEU A 79 -2.46 9.44 -26.58
CA LEU A 79 -1.19 9.41 -25.84
C LEU A 79 -1.17 10.27 -24.57
N ASP A 80 -2.06 11.25 -24.49
CA ASP A 80 -2.24 12.14 -23.35
C ASP A 80 -3.20 11.59 -22.26
N GLN A 81 -3.79 10.41 -22.50
CA GLN A 81 -4.69 9.74 -21.58
C GLN A 81 -4.05 8.48 -21.00
N GLN A 82 -4.29 8.26 -19.72
CA GLN A 82 -3.84 7.09 -18.99
C GLN A 82 -4.95 6.62 -18.05
N VAL A 83 -4.98 5.32 -17.78
CA VAL A 83 -5.82 4.74 -16.73
C VAL A 83 -4.94 4.17 -15.63
N TYR A 84 -5.46 4.15 -14.41
CA TYR A 84 -4.76 3.54 -13.29
C TYR A 84 -4.88 2.02 -13.38
N GLY A 85 -3.75 1.32 -13.32
CA GLY A 85 -3.70 -0.13 -13.42
C GLY A 85 -4.41 -0.88 -12.28
N PHE A 86 -4.81 -0.18 -11.22
CA PHE A 86 -5.57 -0.74 -10.10
C PHE A 86 -7.09 -0.51 -10.20
N GLN A 87 -7.60 0.00 -11.31
CA GLN A 87 -9.03 0.02 -11.55
C GLN A 87 -9.55 -1.43 -11.61
N GLY A 88 -10.67 -1.69 -10.95
CA GLY A 88 -11.15 -3.04 -10.65
C GLY A 88 -11.25 -4.02 -11.82
N ASP A 89 -11.62 -3.51 -12.99
CA ASP A 89 -11.70 -4.29 -14.24
C ASP A 89 -10.34 -4.58 -14.89
N LEU A 90 -9.27 -3.91 -14.45
CA LEU A 90 -7.90 -4.17 -14.91
C LEU A 90 -7.12 -5.07 -13.93
N CYS A 91 -7.53 -5.14 -12.67
CA CYS A 91 -6.93 -6.03 -11.68
C CYS A 91 -7.43 -7.46 -11.91
N LYS A 92 -6.52 -8.41 -12.11
CA LYS A 92 -6.82 -9.80 -12.44
C LYS A 92 -6.82 -10.74 -11.24
N ALA A 93 -6.46 -10.28 -10.06
CA ALA A 93 -6.52 -11.09 -8.85
C ALA A 93 -7.91 -10.99 -8.22
N GLU A 94 -8.50 -12.15 -7.96
CA GLU A 94 -9.74 -12.30 -7.20
C GLU A 94 -9.50 -12.31 -5.70
#